data_bf11bf2d08e47f19913ca71ebac3ffa5
#
_entry.id   bf11bf2d08e47f19913ca71ebac3ffa5
#
_cell.length_a   1.000
_cell.length_b   1.000
_cell.length_c   1.000
_cell.angle_alpha   90.00
_cell.angle_beta   90.00
_cell.angle_gamma   90.00
#
_symmetry.space_group_name_H-M   'P 1'
#
loop_
_entity.id
_entity.type
_entity.pdbx_description
1 polymer ?
#
loop_
_entity_poly.entity_id
_entity_poly.type
_entity_poly.pdbx_seq_one_letter_code
_entity_poly.pdbx_strand_id
1 'polypeptide(L)'
;LNNDQKAALSGVGNNLAQPLEQAAGIIASLHPEIASKIPELGASLISALNNAGNSLVDALRTDTRNVYAGAITLTQPLYMGGKIRAYNKITKYAEELAQEQHQGGMQEVIMSTDQAYWQVISLVNKKKLAEGYLKLLQQLDSDVEKMIAEGVATKADGLSVRVKVNEAEMTLTKVEDGLSLARMLLCQLCGIDLSSPITLADENMEDIPLLTTDTHFDMSTAYANRPEIRSLELATQIYKQKVNVTRAEHLPSIALMGNYMVTNPSVFNSFENKFKGMWNVGVMVQIPIWHWGEGIYKTKAAKAEARIAQYQLQDAREKIELQFN
;
A
#
# COMPACT_ATOMS: atom_id res chain seq x y z
N LEU A 1 -4.74 -34.57 37.36
CA LEU A 1 -4.50 -33.25 36.77
C LEU A 1 -4.97 -32.17 37.72
N ASN A 2 -4.11 -31.23 38.09
CA ASN A 2 -4.46 -30.02 38.81
C ASN A 2 -5.37 -29.13 37.93
N ASN A 3 -6.21 -28.27 38.52
CA ASN A 3 -7.14 -27.41 37.77
C ASN A 3 -6.43 -26.52 36.76
N ASP A 4 -5.21 -26.07 37.06
CA ASP A 4 -4.38 -25.25 36.16
C ASP A 4 -3.88 -26.05 34.95
N GLN A 5 -3.56 -27.32 35.14
CA GLN A 5 -3.14 -28.22 34.05
C GLN A 5 -4.33 -28.62 33.14
N LYS A 6 -5.53 -28.74 33.71
CA LYS A 6 -6.78 -28.95 32.94
C LYS A 6 -7.09 -27.70 32.09
N ALA A 7 -6.96 -26.52 32.67
CA ALA A 7 -7.18 -25.26 31.97
C ALA A 7 -6.15 -25.06 30.85
N ALA A 8 -4.87 -25.38 31.09
CA ALA A 8 -3.81 -25.28 30.09
C ALA A 8 -4.01 -26.23 28.91
N LEU A 9 -4.46 -27.47 29.14
CA LEU A 9 -4.74 -28.45 28.08
C LEU A 9 -6.01 -28.13 27.32
N SER A 10 -7.07 -27.68 27.99
CA SER A 10 -8.30 -27.25 27.32
C SER A 10 -8.17 -25.97 26.56
N GLY A 11 -7.14 -25.15 26.87
CA GLY A 11 -6.87 -23.83 26.27
C GLY A 11 -5.67 -23.80 25.31
N VAL A 12 -5.09 -24.95 24.93
CA VAL A 12 -3.92 -25.00 24.04
C VAL A 12 -4.17 -24.26 22.71
N GLY A 13 -5.38 -24.33 22.18
CA GLY A 13 -5.77 -23.56 21.00
C GLY A 13 -5.75 -22.05 21.23
N ASN A 14 -6.05 -21.57 22.42
CA ASN A 14 -6.10 -20.13 22.72
C ASN A 14 -4.69 -19.49 22.70
N ASN A 15 -3.62 -20.26 22.95
CA ASN A 15 -2.25 -19.77 22.87
C ASN A 15 -1.82 -19.48 21.43
N LEU A 16 -2.53 -20.00 20.44
CA LEU A 16 -2.31 -19.70 19.01
C LEU A 16 -3.13 -18.48 18.54
N ALA A 17 -4.05 -17.97 19.34
CA ALA A 17 -4.91 -16.85 18.96
C ALA A 17 -4.07 -15.57 18.73
N GLN A 18 -3.16 -15.23 19.65
CA GLN A 18 -2.30 -14.04 19.51
C GLN A 18 -1.33 -14.09 18.31
N PRO A 19 -0.58 -15.20 18.08
CA PRO A 19 0.24 -15.30 16.85
C PRO A 19 -0.57 -15.24 15.55
N LEU A 20 -1.79 -15.79 15.56
CA LEU A 20 -2.70 -15.74 14.40
C LEU A 20 -3.25 -14.33 14.16
N GLU A 21 -3.58 -13.58 15.21
CA GLU A 21 -3.98 -12.18 15.12
C GLU A 21 -2.82 -11.29 14.63
N GLN A 22 -1.60 -11.53 15.12
CA GLN A 22 -0.42 -10.80 14.64
C GLN A 22 -0.12 -11.12 13.17
N ALA A 23 -0.20 -12.38 12.77
CA ALA A 23 -0.05 -12.80 11.36
C ALA A 23 -1.17 -12.20 10.49
N ALA A 24 -2.42 -12.18 10.99
CA ALA A 24 -3.54 -11.53 10.33
C ALA A 24 -3.33 -10.02 10.18
N GLY A 25 -2.76 -9.35 11.18
CA GLY A 25 -2.42 -7.94 11.15
C GLY A 25 -1.36 -7.60 10.10
N ILE A 26 -0.33 -8.44 9.97
CA ILE A 26 0.71 -8.28 8.95
C ILE A 26 0.14 -8.52 7.54
N ILE A 27 -0.69 -9.52 7.37
CA ILE A 27 -1.33 -9.85 6.09
C ILE A 27 -2.43 -8.83 5.74
N ALA A 28 -3.11 -8.24 6.73
CA ALA A 28 -4.10 -7.20 6.52
C ALA A 28 -3.51 -5.91 5.94
N SER A 29 -2.26 -5.60 6.27
CA SER A 29 -1.54 -4.45 5.71
C SER A 29 -1.15 -4.64 4.24
N LEU A 30 -1.03 -5.90 3.79
CA LEU A 30 -0.62 -6.27 2.44
C LEU A 30 -1.81 -6.67 1.55
N HIS A 31 -2.80 -7.38 2.13
CA HIS A 31 -3.97 -7.92 1.42
C HIS A 31 -5.19 -7.99 2.35
N PRO A 32 -5.99 -6.92 2.48
CA PRO A 32 -7.10 -6.83 3.44
C PRO A 32 -8.18 -7.90 3.24
N GLU A 33 -8.32 -8.45 2.04
CA GLU A 33 -9.34 -9.47 1.74
C GLU A 33 -8.92 -10.89 2.12
N ILE A 34 -7.62 -11.18 2.20
CA ILE A 34 -7.11 -12.46 2.71
C ILE A 34 -7.17 -12.45 4.24
N ALA A 35 -6.96 -11.30 4.85
CA ALA A 35 -7.03 -11.11 6.30
C ALA A 35 -8.41 -11.43 6.89
N SER A 36 -9.49 -11.22 6.15
CA SER A 36 -10.86 -11.53 6.62
C SER A 36 -11.14 -13.03 6.73
N LYS A 37 -10.36 -13.89 6.05
CA LYS A 37 -10.49 -15.34 6.08
C LYS A 37 -9.60 -16.04 7.11
N ILE A 38 -8.54 -15.36 7.57
CA ILE A 38 -7.61 -15.90 8.58
C ILE A 38 -8.29 -16.12 9.92
N PRO A 39 -9.15 -15.22 10.43
CA PRO A 39 -9.87 -15.45 11.67
C PRO A 39 -10.78 -16.69 11.64
N GLU A 40 -11.42 -16.97 10.50
CA GLU A 40 -12.34 -18.10 10.33
C GLU A 40 -11.58 -19.44 10.30
N LEU A 41 -10.44 -19.49 9.61
CA LEU A 41 -9.51 -20.62 9.63
C LEU A 41 -8.84 -20.80 10.98
N GLY A 42 -8.46 -19.70 11.64
CA GLY A 42 -7.89 -19.67 12.97
C GLY A 42 -8.87 -20.19 14.02
N ALA A 43 -10.11 -19.73 14.00
CA ALA A 43 -11.16 -20.18 14.89
C ALA A 43 -11.46 -21.69 14.73
N SER A 44 -11.46 -22.20 13.50
CA SER A 44 -11.63 -23.62 13.22
C SER A 44 -10.44 -24.46 13.76
N LEU A 45 -9.22 -23.97 13.59
CA LEU A 45 -8.01 -24.63 14.10
C LEU A 45 -7.96 -24.61 15.64
N ILE A 46 -8.28 -23.46 16.25
CA ILE A 46 -8.35 -23.27 17.70
C ILE A 46 -9.43 -24.18 18.30
N SER A 47 -10.61 -24.27 17.69
CA SER A 47 -11.68 -25.15 18.17
C SER A 47 -11.31 -26.62 18.03
N ALA A 48 -10.65 -27.04 16.96
CA ALA A 48 -10.17 -28.40 16.78
C ALA A 48 -9.09 -28.76 17.82
N LEU A 49 -8.16 -27.85 18.11
CA LEU A 49 -7.14 -28.04 19.16
C LEU A 49 -7.74 -28.06 20.57
N ASN A 50 -8.69 -27.20 20.85
CA ASN A 50 -9.39 -27.18 22.14
C ASN A 50 -10.25 -28.46 22.33
N ASN A 51 -10.92 -28.96 21.28
CA ASN A 51 -11.66 -30.21 21.32
C ASN A 51 -10.72 -31.42 21.52
N ALA A 52 -9.56 -31.42 20.87
CA ALA A 52 -8.53 -32.43 21.10
C ALA A 52 -7.99 -32.34 22.54
N GLY A 53 -7.77 -31.15 23.07
CA GLY A 53 -7.35 -30.90 24.44
C GLY A 53 -8.40 -31.37 25.47
N ASN A 54 -9.67 -31.09 25.24
CA ASN A 54 -10.77 -31.56 26.10
C ASN A 54 -10.92 -33.10 26.06
N SER A 55 -10.80 -33.71 24.89
CA SER A 55 -10.81 -35.17 24.75
C SER A 55 -9.63 -35.83 25.49
N LEU A 56 -8.48 -35.15 25.49
CA LEU A 56 -7.31 -35.57 26.26
C LEU A 56 -7.53 -35.46 27.78
N VAL A 57 -8.14 -34.35 28.23
CA VAL A 57 -8.49 -34.14 29.66
C VAL A 57 -9.48 -35.21 30.14
N ASP A 58 -10.48 -35.57 29.34
CA ASP A 58 -11.47 -36.59 29.68
C ASP A 58 -10.87 -38.01 29.66
N ALA A 59 -9.99 -38.31 28.73
CA ALA A 59 -9.24 -39.57 28.70
C ALA A 59 -8.24 -39.74 29.85
N LEU A 60 -7.74 -38.62 30.41
CA LEU A 60 -6.76 -38.58 31.48
C LEU A 60 -7.36 -38.45 32.88
N ARG A 61 -8.67 -38.64 33.03
CA ARG A 61 -9.32 -38.68 34.35
C ARG A 61 -8.85 -39.81 35.27
N THR A 62 -8.02 -40.71 34.75
CA THR A 62 -7.33 -41.71 35.54
C THR A 62 -6.00 -41.14 36.02
N ASP A 63 -5.76 -41.13 37.28
CA ASP A 63 -4.73 -40.57 38.16
C ASP A 63 -3.27 -40.62 37.62
N THR A 64 -3.01 -39.83 36.54
CA THR A 64 -1.67 -39.71 35.98
C THR A 64 -1.14 -38.29 36.21
N ARG A 65 -0.17 -38.14 37.12
CA ARG A 65 0.35 -36.85 37.55
C ARG A 65 1.19 -36.09 36.53
N ASN A 66 1.68 -36.74 35.48
CA ASN A 66 2.46 -36.11 34.40
C ASN A 66 2.03 -36.68 33.04
N VAL A 67 1.48 -35.84 32.19
CA VAL A 67 1.11 -36.18 30.83
C VAL A 67 1.88 -35.35 29.87
N TYR A 68 2.55 -36.00 28.94
CA TYR A 68 3.23 -35.37 27.81
C TYR A 68 2.52 -35.80 26.51
N ALA A 69 2.13 -34.83 25.69
CA ALA A 69 1.54 -35.08 24.38
C ALA A 69 2.20 -34.15 23.34
N GLY A 70 2.62 -34.73 22.23
CA GLY A 70 3.12 -34.00 21.07
C GLY A 70 2.43 -34.53 19.82
N ALA A 71 2.00 -33.65 18.92
CA ALA A 71 1.42 -34.02 17.63
C ALA A 71 2.02 -33.22 16.50
N ILE A 72 2.32 -33.88 15.39
CA ILE A 72 2.69 -33.27 14.13
C ILE A 72 1.61 -33.63 13.12
N THR A 73 0.94 -32.60 12.58
CA THR A 73 -0.09 -32.78 11.55
C THR A 73 0.40 -32.19 10.25
N LEU A 74 0.40 -33.00 9.19
CA LEU A 74 0.67 -32.60 7.82
C LEU A 74 -0.65 -32.59 7.07
N THR A 75 -1.00 -31.47 6.44
CA THR A 75 -2.16 -31.37 5.57
C THR A 75 -1.72 -30.86 4.21
N GLN A 76 -1.83 -31.69 3.20
CA GLN A 76 -1.49 -31.35 1.82
C GLN A 76 -2.76 -31.29 0.98
N PRO A 77 -3.21 -30.11 0.55
CA PRO A 77 -4.33 -30.01 -0.37
C PRO A 77 -3.93 -30.57 -1.75
N LEU A 78 -4.68 -31.56 -2.21
CA LEU A 78 -4.52 -32.18 -3.54
C LEU A 78 -5.40 -31.49 -4.58
N TYR A 79 -6.63 -31.16 -4.19
CA TYR A 79 -7.60 -30.47 -5.03
C TYR A 79 -8.49 -29.58 -4.18
N MET A 80 -8.66 -28.31 -4.59
CA MET A 80 -9.52 -27.32 -3.93
C MET A 80 -10.37 -26.56 -4.94
N GLY A 81 -11.06 -27.26 -5.83
CA GLY A 81 -11.94 -26.62 -6.82
C GLY A 81 -11.22 -25.63 -7.76
N GLY A 82 -9.88 -25.69 -7.88
CA GLY A 82 -9.07 -24.72 -8.63
C GLY A 82 -8.64 -23.50 -7.82
N LYS A 83 -8.99 -23.42 -6.52
CA LYS A 83 -8.68 -22.29 -5.63
C LYS A 83 -7.18 -21.95 -5.61
N ILE A 84 -6.32 -22.97 -5.45
CA ILE A 84 -4.86 -22.79 -5.41
C ILE A 84 -4.33 -22.18 -6.72
N ARG A 85 -4.81 -22.65 -7.87
CA ARG A 85 -4.41 -22.09 -9.17
C ARG A 85 -4.85 -20.65 -9.34
N ALA A 86 -6.05 -20.31 -8.87
CA ALA A 86 -6.55 -18.94 -8.91
C ALA A 86 -5.74 -18.01 -7.98
N TYR A 87 -5.40 -18.46 -6.77
CA TYR A 87 -4.53 -17.69 -5.87
C TYR A 87 -3.13 -17.48 -6.44
N ASN A 88 -2.52 -18.50 -7.03
CA ASN A 88 -1.20 -18.35 -7.66
C ASN A 88 -1.23 -17.33 -8.81
N LYS A 89 -2.35 -17.25 -9.56
CA LYS A 89 -2.52 -16.21 -10.58
C LYS A 89 -2.71 -14.83 -9.95
N ILE A 90 -3.50 -14.73 -8.87
CA ILE A 90 -3.71 -13.47 -8.14
C ILE A 90 -2.37 -12.94 -7.63
N THR A 91 -1.56 -13.78 -6.97
CA THR A 91 -0.26 -13.37 -6.44
C THR A 91 0.72 -12.97 -7.54
N LYS A 92 0.72 -13.67 -8.68
CA LYS A 92 1.53 -13.27 -9.83
C LYS A 92 1.10 -11.92 -10.39
N TYR A 93 -0.20 -11.69 -10.59
CA TYR A 93 -0.69 -10.38 -11.05
C TYR A 93 -0.49 -9.29 -10.00
N ALA A 94 -0.51 -9.62 -8.71
CA ALA A 94 -0.22 -8.67 -7.65
C ALA A 94 1.26 -8.27 -7.62
N GLU A 95 2.17 -9.20 -7.92
CA GLU A 95 3.59 -8.91 -8.10
C GLU A 95 3.82 -7.97 -9.29
N GLU A 96 3.26 -8.32 -10.46
CA GLU A 96 3.32 -7.46 -11.66
C GLU A 96 2.71 -6.08 -11.38
N LEU A 97 1.59 -6.01 -10.67
CA LEU A 97 0.95 -4.75 -10.25
C LEU A 97 1.85 -3.90 -9.37
N ALA A 98 2.55 -4.51 -8.41
CA ALA A 98 3.49 -3.81 -7.55
C ALA A 98 4.69 -3.26 -8.34
N GLN A 99 5.16 -3.97 -9.36
CA GLN A 99 6.21 -3.50 -10.26
C GLN A 99 5.75 -2.28 -11.07
N GLU A 100 4.55 -2.32 -11.64
CA GLU A 100 3.99 -1.18 -12.37
C GLU A 100 3.77 0.03 -11.46
N GLN A 101 3.27 -0.17 -10.24
CA GLN A 101 3.14 0.89 -9.24
C GLN A 101 4.49 1.50 -8.85
N HIS A 102 5.53 0.68 -8.72
CA HIS A 102 6.88 1.17 -8.49
C HIS A 102 7.38 2.04 -9.65
N GLN A 103 7.15 1.61 -10.90
CA GLN A 103 7.51 2.42 -12.08
C GLN A 103 6.73 3.74 -12.12
N GLY A 104 5.43 3.70 -11.82
CA GLY A 104 4.60 4.90 -11.71
C GLY A 104 5.13 5.86 -10.64
N GLY A 105 5.48 5.33 -9.47
CA GLY A 105 6.09 6.12 -8.39
C GLY A 105 7.43 6.75 -8.79
N MET A 106 8.28 6.02 -9.52
CA MET A 106 9.52 6.61 -10.04
C MET A 106 9.25 7.77 -11.01
N GLN A 107 8.28 7.62 -11.92
CA GLN A 107 7.90 8.69 -12.85
C GLN A 107 7.35 9.91 -12.11
N GLU A 108 6.52 9.70 -11.08
CA GLU A 108 5.99 10.78 -10.26
C GLU A 108 7.09 11.54 -9.50
N VAL A 109 8.07 10.82 -8.93
CA VAL A 109 9.22 11.44 -8.27
C VAL A 109 10.05 12.26 -9.26
N ILE A 110 10.34 11.73 -10.45
CA ILE A 110 11.08 12.45 -11.50
C ILE A 110 10.31 13.74 -11.86
N MET A 111 9.03 13.63 -12.17
CA MET A 111 8.19 14.77 -12.55
C MET A 111 8.12 15.83 -11.43
N SER A 112 7.95 15.40 -10.18
CA SER A 112 7.93 16.29 -9.02
C SER A 112 9.27 17.00 -8.82
N THR A 113 10.37 16.28 -9.06
CA THR A 113 11.73 16.84 -8.97
C THR A 113 11.97 17.87 -10.08
N ASP A 114 11.56 17.57 -11.31
CA ASP A 114 11.66 18.51 -12.43
C ASP A 114 10.83 19.75 -12.19
N GLN A 115 9.61 19.61 -11.68
CA GLN A 115 8.77 20.75 -11.32
C GLN A 115 9.40 21.60 -10.23
N ALA A 116 9.93 20.98 -9.17
CA ALA A 116 10.62 21.69 -8.11
C ALA A 116 11.87 22.40 -8.62
N TYR A 117 12.64 21.76 -9.52
CA TYR A 117 13.82 22.35 -10.17
C TYR A 117 13.46 23.63 -10.93
N TRP A 118 12.50 23.55 -11.82
CA TRP A 118 12.08 24.74 -12.61
C TRP A 118 11.38 25.80 -11.76
N GLN A 119 10.73 25.40 -10.66
CA GLN A 119 10.19 26.37 -9.70
C GLN A 119 11.29 27.19 -9.02
N VAL A 120 12.42 26.56 -8.63
CA VAL A 120 13.57 27.28 -8.09
C VAL A 120 14.12 28.28 -9.12
N ILE A 121 14.33 27.85 -10.37
CA ILE A 121 14.81 28.73 -11.45
C ILE A 121 13.84 29.89 -11.68
N SER A 122 12.55 29.65 -11.71
CA SER A 122 11.52 30.69 -11.83
C SER A 122 11.61 31.71 -10.68
N LEU A 123 11.80 31.23 -9.44
CA LEU A 123 11.93 32.10 -8.28
C LEU A 123 13.24 32.89 -8.26
N VAL A 124 14.35 32.31 -8.73
CA VAL A 124 15.61 33.04 -8.91
C VAL A 124 15.44 34.20 -9.90
N ASN A 125 14.78 33.98 -11.03
CA ASN A 125 14.51 35.03 -12.00
C ASN A 125 13.52 36.08 -11.47
N LYS A 126 12.50 35.67 -10.70
CA LYS A 126 11.59 36.58 -10.02
C LYS A 126 12.34 37.46 -8.98
N LYS A 127 13.31 36.88 -8.26
CA LYS A 127 14.17 37.63 -7.33
C LYS A 127 14.96 38.70 -8.07
N LYS A 128 15.66 38.35 -9.17
CA LYS A 128 16.40 39.29 -10.01
C LYS A 128 15.51 40.45 -10.48
N LEU A 129 14.29 40.14 -10.90
CA LEU A 129 13.29 41.13 -11.33
C LEU A 129 12.85 42.03 -10.17
N ALA A 130 12.56 41.47 -8.99
CA ALA A 130 12.14 42.20 -7.80
C ALA A 130 13.27 43.14 -7.29
N GLU A 131 14.51 42.66 -7.31
CA GLU A 131 15.68 43.46 -6.98
C GLU A 131 15.86 44.66 -7.94
N GLY A 132 15.71 44.42 -9.25
CA GLY A 132 15.75 45.48 -10.26
C GLY A 132 14.63 46.51 -10.09
N TYR A 133 13.40 46.02 -9.80
CA TYR A 133 12.26 46.89 -9.54
C TYR A 133 12.44 47.74 -8.26
N LEU A 134 12.92 47.12 -7.19
CA LEU A 134 13.22 47.85 -5.95
C LEU A 134 14.27 48.94 -6.19
N LYS A 135 15.34 48.63 -6.91
CA LYS A 135 16.40 49.62 -7.27
C LYS A 135 15.83 50.79 -8.07
N LEU A 136 14.93 50.51 -9.02
CA LEU A 136 14.25 51.56 -9.80
C LEU A 136 13.40 52.46 -8.89
N LEU A 137 12.63 51.91 -7.96
CA LEU A 137 11.81 52.68 -7.04
C LEU A 137 12.66 53.48 -6.01
N GLN A 138 13.77 52.94 -5.56
CA GLN A 138 14.70 53.67 -4.69
C GLN A 138 15.34 54.86 -5.42
N GLN A 139 15.67 54.69 -6.71
CA GLN A 139 16.14 55.81 -7.53
C GLN A 139 15.06 56.87 -7.70
N LEU A 140 13.82 56.45 -7.96
CA LEU A 140 12.66 57.34 -8.08
C LEU A 140 12.41 58.12 -6.76
N ASP A 141 12.51 57.46 -5.61
CA ASP A 141 12.36 58.13 -4.30
C ASP A 141 13.41 59.22 -4.10
N SER A 142 14.68 58.93 -4.41
CA SER A 142 15.77 59.88 -4.39
C SER A 142 15.53 61.09 -5.32
N ASP A 143 15.03 60.83 -6.52
CA ASP A 143 14.77 61.89 -7.50
C ASP A 143 13.56 62.76 -7.11
N VAL A 144 12.50 62.16 -6.56
CA VAL A 144 11.33 62.88 -6.03
C VAL A 144 11.72 63.71 -4.78
N GLU A 145 12.60 63.20 -3.91
CA GLU A 145 13.12 64.00 -2.79
C GLU A 145 13.83 65.28 -3.27
N LYS A 146 14.67 65.20 -4.31
CA LYS A 146 15.29 66.37 -4.94
C LYS A 146 14.25 67.35 -5.52
N MET A 147 13.23 66.79 -6.21
CA MET A 147 12.15 67.60 -6.75
C MET A 147 11.33 68.33 -5.67
N ILE A 148 11.14 67.71 -4.51
CA ILE A 148 10.50 68.35 -3.34
C ILE A 148 11.38 69.47 -2.79
N ALA A 149 12.72 69.27 -2.71
CA ALA A 149 13.64 70.27 -2.25
C ALA A 149 13.66 71.53 -3.15
N GLU A 150 13.50 71.33 -4.45
CA GLU A 150 13.40 72.43 -5.46
C GLU A 150 11.95 72.96 -5.61
N GLY A 151 10.98 72.44 -4.84
CA GLY A 151 9.59 72.94 -4.86
C GLY A 151 8.76 72.49 -6.08
N VAL A 152 9.22 71.49 -6.84
CA VAL A 152 8.57 70.99 -8.06
C VAL A 152 7.60 69.87 -7.75
N ALA A 153 7.80 69.13 -6.62
CA ALA A 153 6.93 68.04 -6.16
C ALA A 153 6.42 68.30 -4.74
N THR A 154 5.34 67.65 -4.36
CA THR A 154 4.76 67.74 -3.01
C THR A 154 5.26 66.65 -2.06
N LYS A 155 5.14 66.91 -0.74
CA LYS A 155 5.42 65.89 0.28
C LYS A 155 4.52 64.66 0.13
N ALA A 156 3.28 64.81 -0.40
CA ALA A 156 2.38 63.71 -0.66
C ALA A 156 2.90 62.76 -1.77
N ASP A 157 3.53 63.35 -2.81
CA ASP A 157 4.16 62.58 -3.87
C ASP A 157 5.29 61.71 -3.35
N GLY A 158 6.17 62.29 -2.50
CA GLY A 158 7.25 61.56 -1.85
C GLY A 158 6.75 60.43 -0.96
N LEU A 159 5.71 60.66 -0.16
CA LEU A 159 5.11 59.61 0.66
C LEU A 159 4.52 58.50 -0.20
N SER A 160 3.90 58.81 -1.33
CA SER A 160 3.35 57.82 -2.27
C SER A 160 4.44 56.91 -2.87
N VAL A 161 5.61 57.49 -3.22
CA VAL A 161 6.76 56.73 -3.71
C VAL A 161 7.33 55.84 -2.60
N ARG A 162 7.47 56.35 -1.36
CA ARG A 162 7.94 55.53 -0.23
C ARG A 162 7.06 54.35 0.08
N VAL A 163 5.73 54.49 -0.04
CA VAL A 163 4.81 53.37 0.07
C VAL A 163 5.12 52.28 -1.00
N LYS A 164 5.42 52.71 -2.23
CA LYS A 164 5.79 51.78 -3.30
C LYS A 164 7.15 51.11 -3.06
N VAL A 165 8.14 51.84 -2.51
CA VAL A 165 9.41 51.19 -2.10
C VAL A 165 9.16 50.12 -1.04
N ASN A 166 8.40 50.42 0.02
CA ASN A 166 8.08 49.43 1.05
C ASN A 166 7.32 48.21 0.50
N GLU A 167 6.36 48.41 -0.43
CA GLU A 167 5.66 47.32 -1.12
C GLU A 167 6.65 46.44 -1.91
N ALA A 168 7.63 47.05 -2.57
CA ALA A 168 8.65 46.33 -3.32
C ALA A 168 9.60 45.55 -2.40
N GLU A 169 10.02 46.13 -1.27
CA GLU A 169 10.83 45.44 -0.25
C GLU A 169 10.10 44.23 0.34
N MET A 170 8.80 44.38 0.67
CA MET A 170 7.98 43.27 1.14
C MET A 170 7.85 42.17 0.07
N THR A 171 7.76 42.57 -1.20
CA THR A 171 7.67 41.65 -2.31
C THR A 171 8.97 40.85 -2.50
N LEU A 172 10.11 41.54 -2.40
CA LEU A 172 11.44 40.93 -2.46
C LEU A 172 11.59 39.89 -1.33
N THR A 173 11.27 40.28 -0.09
CA THR A 173 11.35 39.38 1.07
C THR A 173 10.47 38.11 0.85
N LYS A 174 9.23 38.25 0.36
CA LYS A 174 8.37 37.11 0.05
C LYS A 174 8.96 36.18 -1.02
N VAL A 175 9.62 36.74 -2.02
CA VAL A 175 10.28 35.94 -3.08
C VAL A 175 11.51 35.24 -2.51
N GLU A 176 12.29 35.86 -1.66
CA GLU A 176 13.46 35.26 -0.99
C GLU A 176 13.04 34.09 -0.07
N ASP A 177 11.99 34.28 0.73
CA ASP A 177 11.45 33.23 1.57
C ASP A 177 10.92 32.06 0.72
N GLY A 178 10.18 32.40 -0.36
CA GLY A 178 9.69 31.39 -1.31
C GLY A 178 10.81 30.61 -1.99
N LEU A 179 11.89 31.28 -2.37
CA LEU A 179 13.08 30.65 -2.96
C LEU A 179 13.77 29.71 -1.96
N SER A 180 13.90 30.14 -0.70
CA SER A 180 14.44 29.28 0.36
C SER A 180 13.63 28.01 0.55
N LEU A 181 12.30 28.14 0.63
CA LEU A 181 11.38 26.99 0.75
C LEU A 181 11.45 26.08 -0.48
N ALA A 182 11.51 26.63 -1.69
CA ALA A 182 11.60 25.84 -2.91
C ALA A 182 12.92 25.04 -2.99
N ARG A 183 14.05 25.62 -2.54
CA ARG A 183 15.32 24.90 -2.42
C ARG A 183 15.25 23.78 -1.39
N MET A 184 14.64 24.01 -0.23
CA MET A 184 14.43 22.97 0.77
C MET A 184 13.57 21.84 0.23
N LEU A 185 12.50 22.15 -0.51
CA LEU A 185 11.65 21.13 -1.15
C LEU A 185 12.44 20.29 -2.17
N LEU A 186 13.26 20.93 -2.99
CA LEU A 186 14.11 20.22 -3.94
C LEU A 186 15.13 19.32 -3.23
N CYS A 187 15.77 19.82 -2.16
CA CYS A 187 16.66 19.00 -1.33
C CYS A 187 15.94 17.77 -0.76
N GLN A 188 14.72 17.95 -0.25
CA GLN A 188 13.90 16.85 0.27
C GLN A 188 13.61 15.80 -0.79
N LEU A 189 13.19 16.20 -2.00
CA LEU A 189 12.90 15.28 -3.10
C LEU A 189 14.15 14.51 -3.57
N CYS A 190 15.31 15.17 -3.52
CA CYS A 190 16.60 14.55 -3.87
C CYS A 190 17.23 13.76 -2.72
N GLY A 191 16.64 13.73 -1.52
CA GLY A 191 17.21 13.06 -0.35
C GLY A 191 18.48 13.73 0.20
N ILE A 192 18.66 15.04 -0.06
CA ILE A 192 19.79 15.85 0.41
C ILE A 192 19.36 16.58 1.68
N ASP A 193 20.31 16.92 2.54
CA ASP A 193 20.02 17.70 3.74
C ASP A 193 19.37 19.04 3.37
N LEU A 194 18.29 19.39 4.08
CA LEU A 194 17.50 20.62 3.82
C LEU A 194 18.29 21.90 3.95
N SER A 195 19.37 21.91 4.73
CA SER A 195 20.25 23.04 4.96
C SER A 195 21.41 23.14 3.95
N SER A 196 21.52 22.18 3.03
CA SER A 196 22.59 22.16 2.02
C SER A 196 22.46 23.33 1.06
N PRO A 197 23.51 24.14 0.86
CA PRO A 197 23.51 25.19 -0.14
C PRO A 197 23.60 24.55 -1.54
N ILE A 198 22.48 24.51 -2.26
CA ILE A 198 22.44 24.02 -3.66
C ILE A 198 22.41 25.20 -4.63
N THR A 199 23.17 25.08 -5.71
CA THR A 199 23.12 25.97 -6.88
C THR A 199 22.78 25.14 -8.09
N LEU A 200 21.77 25.54 -8.86
CA LEU A 200 21.32 24.81 -10.03
C LEU A 200 22.11 25.26 -11.27
N ALA A 201 22.31 24.34 -12.20
CA ALA A 201 23.08 24.59 -13.42
C ALA A 201 22.48 25.72 -14.27
N ASP A 202 21.15 25.80 -14.30
CA ASP A 202 20.42 26.71 -15.18
C ASP A 202 19.99 28.02 -14.48
N GLU A 203 20.44 28.31 -13.25
CA GLU A 203 20.10 29.55 -12.52
C GLU A 203 20.54 30.84 -13.23
N ASN A 204 21.54 30.74 -14.10
CA ASN A 204 22.11 31.86 -14.86
C ASN A 204 21.81 31.82 -16.36
N MET A 205 20.94 30.90 -16.81
CA MET A 205 20.50 30.86 -18.20
C MET A 205 19.62 32.09 -18.51
N GLU A 206 20.01 32.86 -19.52
CA GLU A 206 19.21 33.99 -20.02
C GLU A 206 18.11 33.55 -20.97
N ASP A 207 18.37 32.54 -21.80
CA ASP A 207 17.41 31.96 -22.73
C ASP A 207 17.18 30.48 -22.44
N ILE A 208 15.98 30.14 -22.02
CA ILE A 208 15.55 28.76 -21.89
C ILE A 208 15.11 28.26 -23.27
N PRO A 209 15.78 27.24 -23.86
CA PRO A 209 15.38 26.72 -25.16
C PRO A 209 13.93 26.17 -25.08
N LEU A 210 13.03 26.72 -25.88
CA LEU A 210 11.71 26.15 -26.07
C LEU A 210 11.87 24.78 -26.76
N LEU A 211 11.63 23.71 -26.00
CA LEU A 211 11.54 22.37 -26.57
C LEU A 211 10.29 22.33 -27.47
N THR A 212 10.50 22.35 -28.79
CA THR A 212 9.46 21.99 -29.76
C THR A 212 9.28 20.48 -29.71
N THR A 213 8.40 20.01 -28.85
CA THR A 213 7.97 18.60 -28.81
C THR A 213 7.06 18.34 -30.02
N ASP A 214 7.41 17.30 -30.79
CA ASP A 214 6.56 16.79 -31.85
C ASP A 214 5.28 16.24 -31.19
N THR A 215 4.14 16.87 -31.46
CA THR A 215 2.85 16.61 -30.77
C THR A 215 2.08 15.44 -31.36
N HIS A 216 2.70 14.66 -32.26
CA HIS A 216 2.02 13.51 -32.87
C HIS A 216 2.19 12.27 -31.97
N PHE A 217 1.30 12.11 -30.99
CA PHE A 217 1.27 10.93 -30.14
C PHE A 217 0.28 9.90 -30.68
N ASP A 218 0.74 8.66 -30.86
CA ASP A 218 -0.14 7.52 -31.07
C ASP A 218 -0.74 7.08 -29.72
N MET A 219 -2.07 7.14 -29.59
CA MET A 219 -2.81 6.77 -28.39
C MET A 219 -2.53 5.31 -27.95
N SER A 220 -2.30 4.40 -28.90
CA SER A 220 -1.97 3.01 -28.61
C SER A 220 -0.63 2.89 -27.85
N THR A 221 0.34 3.66 -28.26
CA THR A 221 1.66 3.76 -27.62
C THR A 221 1.55 4.41 -26.23
N ALA A 222 0.69 5.42 -26.10
CA ALA A 222 0.42 6.07 -24.81
C ALA A 222 -0.17 5.08 -23.80
N TYR A 223 -1.17 4.28 -24.20
CA TYR A 223 -1.76 3.26 -23.30
C TYR A 223 -0.78 2.15 -22.93
N ALA A 224 0.09 1.71 -23.87
CA ALA A 224 1.05 0.64 -23.62
C ALA A 224 2.14 1.02 -22.62
N ASN A 225 2.52 2.32 -22.58
CA ASN A 225 3.64 2.80 -21.79
C ASN A 225 3.23 3.47 -20.45
N ARG A 226 1.93 3.56 -20.15
CA ARG A 226 1.45 4.15 -18.89
C ARG A 226 1.28 3.12 -17.80
N PRO A 227 2.07 3.20 -16.71
CA PRO A 227 1.98 2.25 -15.58
C PRO A 227 0.60 2.24 -14.92
N GLU A 228 -0.12 3.36 -14.94
CA GLU A 228 -1.46 3.48 -14.35
C GLU A 228 -2.48 2.60 -15.10
N ILE A 229 -2.43 2.57 -16.43
CA ILE A 229 -3.30 1.73 -17.25
C ILE A 229 -2.96 0.27 -17.04
N ARG A 230 -1.67 -0.07 -17.06
CA ARG A 230 -1.20 -1.43 -16.82
C ARG A 230 -1.61 -1.94 -15.45
N SER A 231 -1.49 -1.09 -14.41
CA SER A 231 -1.94 -1.39 -13.05
C SER A 231 -3.43 -1.71 -12.99
N LEU A 232 -4.28 -0.94 -13.66
CA LEU A 232 -5.73 -1.18 -13.73
C LEU A 232 -6.08 -2.44 -14.53
N GLU A 233 -5.34 -2.75 -15.59
CA GLU A 233 -5.50 -4.00 -16.33
C GLU A 233 -5.20 -5.20 -15.44
N LEU A 234 -4.09 -5.18 -14.70
CA LEU A 234 -3.70 -6.22 -13.76
C LEU A 234 -4.72 -6.36 -12.62
N ALA A 235 -5.21 -5.24 -12.07
CA ALA A 235 -6.28 -5.24 -11.08
C ALA A 235 -7.54 -5.93 -11.64
N THR A 236 -7.93 -5.65 -12.88
CA THR A 236 -9.04 -6.33 -13.55
C THR A 236 -8.83 -7.84 -13.64
N GLN A 237 -7.60 -8.29 -13.93
CA GLN A 237 -7.28 -9.73 -13.95
C GLN A 237 -7.34 -10.35 -12.55
N ILE A 238 -6.88 -9.65 -11.52
CA ILE A 238 -7.00 -10.08 -10.12
C ILE A 238 -8.47 -10.29 -9.76
N TYR A 239 -9.36 -9.33 -10.04
CA TYR A 239 -10.78 -9.46 -9.76
C TYR A 239 -11.45 -10.60 -10.54
N LYS A 240 -11.04 -10.86 -11.79
CA LYS A 240 -11.49 -12.03 -12.56
C LYS A 240 -11.08 -13.34 -11.89
N GLN A 241 -9.85 -13.45 -11.37
CA GLN A 241 -9.41 -14.63 -10.63
C GLN A 241 -10.10 -14.74 -9.26
N LYS A 242 -10.44 -13.65 -8.60
CA LYS A 242 -11.22 -13.62 -7.36
C LYS A 242 -12.60 -14.27 -7.55
N VAL A 243 -13.26 -14.05 -8.70
CA VAL A 243 -14.47 -14.79 -9.06
C VAL A 243 -14.24 -16.30 -9.07
N ASN A 244 -13.08 -16.76 -9.60
CA ASN A 244 -12.75 -18.18 -9.62
C ASN A 244 -12.48 -18.73 -8.21
N VAL A 245 -11.85 -17.95 -7.32
CA VAL A 245 -11.67 -18.30 -5.90
C VAL A 245 -13.03 -18.51 -5.22
N THR A 246 -13.95 -17.53 -5.39
CA THR A 246 -15.29 -17.59 -4.79
C THR A 246 -16.08 -18.79 -5.30
N ARG A 247 -15.97 -19.12 -6.59
CA ARG A 247 -16.60 -20.33 -7.15
C ARG A 247 -16.00 -21.61 -6.58
N ALA A 248 -14.67 -21.63 -6.38
CA ALA A 248 -13.96 -22.79 -5.86
C ALA A 248 -14.38 -23.15 -4.41
N GLU A 249 -14.87 -22.19 -3.63
CA GLU A 249 -15.35 -22.40 -2.26
C GLU A 249 -16.60 -23.29 -2.19
N HIS A 250 -17.31 -23.40 -3.30
CA HIS A 250 -18.52 -24.23 -3.43
C HIS A 250 -18.27 -25.53 -4.22
N LEU A 251 -17.00 -25.82 -4.55
CA LEU A 251 -16.60 -27.04 -5.23
C LEU A 251 -15.98 -28.04 -4.23
N PRO A 252 -16.01 -29.36 -4.56
CA PRO A 252 -15.35 -30.33 -3.71
C PRO A 252 -13.88 -30.03 -3.47
N SER A 253 -13.40 -30.33 -2.25
CA SER A 253 -11.98 -30.25 -1.91
C SER A 253 -11.47 -31.61 -1.44
N ILE A 254 -10.22 -31.92 -1.77
CA ILE A 254 -9.53 -33.15 -1.44
C ILE A 254 -8.17 -32.76 -0.82
N ALA A 255 -7.92 -33.26 0.38
CA ALA A 255 -6.65 -33.10 1.05
C ALA A 255 -6.09 -34.43 1.57
N LEU A 256 -4.80 -34.61 1.45
CA LEU A 256 -4.06 -35.68 2.11
C LEU A 256 -3.71 -35.19 3.53
N MET A 257 -4.04 -35.99 4.52
CA MET A 257 -3.73 -35.69 5.92
C MET A 257 -2.80 -36.76 6.48
N GLY A 258 -1.75 -36.34 7.16
CA GLY A 258 -0.88 -37.20 7.93
C GLY A 258 -0.79 -36.66 9.35
N ASN A 259 -0.97 -37.50 10.35
CA ASN A 259 -0.84 -37.10 11.73
C ASN A 259 0.07 -38.11 12.45
N TYR A 260 1.04 -37.60 13.19
CA TYR A 260 1.87 -38.36 14.12
C TYR A 260 1.69 -37.77 15.51
N MET A 261 1.20 -38.59 16.43
CA MET A 261 0.97 -38.19 17.82
C MET A 261 1.78 -39.07 18.77
N VAL A 262 2.47 -38.47 19.70
CA VAL A 262 3.22 -39.14 20.76
C VAL A 262 2.65 -38.76 22.09
N THR A 263 2.35 -39.73 22.94
CA THR A 263 1.84 -39.47 24.30
C THR A 263 2.58 -40.30 25.35
N ASN A 264 2.75 -39.73 26.54
CA ASN A 264 3.17 -40.41 27.74
C ASN A 264 2.27 -39.95 28.91
N PRO A 265 1.53 -40.83 29.59
CA PRO A 265 1.34 -42.25 29.27
C PRO A 265 0.66 -42.49 27.93
N SER A 266 0.91 -43.65 27.35
CA SER A 266 0.35 -44.01 26.07
C SER A 266 -1.13 -44.28 26.19
N VAL A 267 -1.96 -43.36 25.62
CA VAL A 267 -3.43 -43.53 25.56
C VAL A 267 -3.87 -44.70 24.66
N PHE A 268 -2.94 -45.21 23.85
CA PHE A 268 -3.20 -46.26 22.88
C PHE A 268 -2.92 -47.68 23.41
N ASN A 269 -2.33 -47.77 24.63
CA ASN A 269 -1.88 -49.05 25.22
C ASN A 269 -2.07 -49.04 26.74
N SER A 270 -3.31 -49.01 27.23
CA SER A 270 -3.66 -49.13 28.64
C SER A 270 -2.92 -48.17 29.60
N PHE A 271 -2.65 -46.93 29.18
CA PHE A 271 -1.98 -45.90 29.99
C PHE A 271 -0.57 -46.29 30.54
N GLU A 272 0.15 -47.11 29.80
CA GLU A 272 1.54 -47.46 30.14
C GLU A 272 2.43 -46.21 30.16
N ASN A 273 3.19 -45.98 31.25
CA ASN A 273 4.09 -44.83 31.44
C ASN A 273 5.31 -44.90 30.52
N LYS A 274 5.09 -44.98 29.23
CA LYS A 274 6.11 -44.94 28.18
C LYS A 274 5.67 -44.07 27.03
N PHE A 275 6.62 -43.40 26.39
CA PHE A 275 6.36 -42.70 25.17
C PHE A 275 6.02 -43.68 24.03
N LYS A 276 4.82 -43.62 23.54
CA LYS A 276 4.41 -44.35 22.31
C LYS A 276 3.80 -43.38 21.30
N GLY A 277 4.23 -43.54 20.05
CA GLY A 277 3.72 -42.79 18.92
C GLY A 277 2.68 -43.59 18.16
N MET A 278 1.68 -42.88 17.65
CA MET A 278 0.73 -43.37 16.66
C MET A 278 0.77 -42.47 15.44
N TRP A 279 0.72 -43.07 14.26
CA TRP A 279 0.58 -42.32 13.02
C TRP A 279 -0.66 -42.73 12.28
N ASN A 280 -1.27 -41.80 11.59
CA ASN A 280 -2.33 -42.06 10.64
C ASN A 280 -2.10 -41.25 9.37
N VAL A 281 -2.49 -41.81 8.24
CA VAL A 281 -2.55 -41.13 6.95
C VAL A 281 -3.93 -41.40 6.36
N GLY A 282 -4.55 -40.35 5.89
CA GLY A 282 -5.89 -40.41 5.32
C GLY A 282 -6.11 -39.37 4.24
N VAL A 283 -7.14 -39.56 3.48
CA VAL A 283 -7.62 -38.57 2.51
C VAL A 283 -8.93 -37.99 3.02
N MET A 284 -8.96 -36.68 3.16
CA MET A 284 -10.17 -35.95 3.51
C MET A 284 -10.80 -35.40 2.23
N VAL A 285 -12.06 -35.76 2.03
CA VAL A 285 -12.88 -35.25 0.93
C VAL A 285 -14.03 -34.45 1.53
N GLN A 286 -14.11 -33.18 1.19
CA GLN A 286 -15.18 -32.29 1.63
C GLN A 286 -16.00 -31.86 0.43
N ILE A 287 -17.29 -32.19 0.44
CA ILE A 287 -18.23 -31.85 -0.63
C ILE A 287 -19.34 -30.99 -0.04
N PRO A 288 -19.37 -29.68 -0.37
CA PRO A 288 -20.48 -28.83 0.02
C PRO A 288 -21.73 -29.19 -0.76
N ILE A 289 -22.79 -29.69 -0.07
CA ILE A 289 -24.00 -30.17 -0.74
C ILE A 289 -25.03 -29.04 -0.87
N TRP A 290 -25.28 -28.30 0.19
CA TRP A 290 -26.36 -27.31 0.21
C TRP A 290 -26.00 -26.12 1.09
N HIS A 291 -26.10 -24.88 0.53
CA HIS A 291 -25.82 -23.63 1.21
C HIS A 291 -26.89 -22.57 0.89
N TRP A 292 -28.13 -22.95 0.73
CA TRP A 292 -29.27 -22.01 0.56
C TRP A 292 -29.06 -20.93 -0.50
N GLY A 293 -28.34 -21.20 -1.55
CA GLY A 293 -28.04 -20.25 -2.65
C GLY A 293 -26.90 -19.25 -2.37
N GLU A 294 -26.23 -19.33 -1.22
CA GLU A 294 -25.13 -18.45 -0.83
C GLU A 294 -24.04 -18.35 -1.92
N GLY A 295 -23.62 -19.49 -2.47
CA GLY A 295 -22.59 -19.55 -3.52
C GLY A 295 -22.96 -18.79 -4.79
N ILE A 296 -24.26 -18.81 -5.16
CA ILE A 296 -24.76 -18.10 -6.33
C ILE A 296 -24.64 -16.59 -6.10
N TYR A 297 -25.09 -16.09 -4.95
CA TYR A 297 -25.05 -14.66 -4.65
C TYR A 297 -23.65 -14.15 -4.41
N LYS A 298 -22.79 -14.89 -3.71
CA LYS A 298 -21.36 -14.57 -3.57
C LYS A 298 -20.65 -14.47 -4.92
N THR A 299 -20.93 -15.42 -5.82
CA THR A 299 -20.36 -15.39 -7.17
C THR A 299 -20.88 -14.21 -7.98
N LYS A 300 -22.17 -13.85 -7.84
CA LYS A 300 -22.74 -12.64 -8.47
C LYS A 300 -22.09 -11.38 -7.94
N ALA A 301 -21.87 -11.27 -6.62
CA ALA A 301 -21.19 -10.15 -6.00
C ALA A 301 -19.73 -10.02 -6.52
N ALA A 302 -18.97 -11.11 -6.53
CA ALA A 302 -17.60 -11.10 -7.05
C ALA A 302 -17.55 -10.71 -8.56
N LYS A 303 -18.54 -11.13 -9.36
CA LYS A 303 -18.66 -10.69 -10.76
C LYS A 303 -18.98 -9.21 -10.88
N ALA A 304 -19.79 -8.65 -9.98
CA ALA A 304 -20.07 -7.21 -9.95
C ALA A 304 -18.80 -6.41 -9.61
N GLU A 305 -18.01 -6.86 -8.64
CA GLU A 305 -16.70 -6.27 -8.31
C GLU A 305 -15.75 -6.30 -9.52
N ALA A 306 -15.69 -7.41 -10.25
CA ALA A 306 -14.89 -7.50 -11.47
C ALA A 306 -15.35 -6.52 -12.57
N ARG A 307 -16.67 -6.24 -12.67
CA ARG A 307 -17.21 -5.21 -13.58
C ARG A 307 -16.84 -3.81 -13.14
N ILE A 308 -16.87 -3.53 -11.83
CA ILE A 308 -16.43 -2.24 -11.29
C ILE A 308 -14.98 -1.97 -11.70
N ALA A 309 -14.08 -2.96 -11.54
CA ALA A 309 -12.68 -2.82 -11.97
C ALA A 309 -12.56 -2.58 -13.49
N GLN A 310 -13.42 -3.19 -14.32
CA GLN A 310 -13.44 -2.93 -15.75
C GLN A 310 -13.88 -1.50 -16.09
N TYR A 311 -14.91 -0.98 -15.41
CA TYR A 311 -15.35 0.40 -15.60
C TYR A 311 -14.32 1.41 -15.12
N GLN A 312 -13.59 1.13 -14.04
CA GLN A 312 -12.47 1.97 -13.59
C GLN A 312 -11.35 2.04 -14.63
N LEU A 313 -11.03 0.93 -15.29
CA LEU A 313 -10.07 0.91 -16.40
C LEU A 313 -10.57 1.74 -17.59
N GLN A 314 -11.85 1.63 -17.94
CA GLN A 314 -12.45 2.39 -19.02
C GLN A 314 -12.45 3.89 -18.71
N ASP A 315 -12.88 4.28 -17.52
CA ASP A 315 -12.89 5.68 -17.06
C ASP A 315 -11.47 6.28 -17.08
N ALA A 316 -10.46 5.50 -16.67
CA ALA A 316 -9.07 5.94 -16.75
C ALA A 316 -8.60 6.18 -18.20
N ARG A 317 -8.99 5.31 -19.13
CA ARG A 317 -8.68 5.50 -20.55
C ARG A 317 -9.34 6.74 -21.12
N GLU A 318 -10.62 6.97 -20.83
CA GLU A 318 -11.36 8.17 -21.25
C GLU A 318 -10.74 9.45 -20.68
N LYS A 319 -10.30 9.44 -19.41
CA LYS A 319 -9.59 10.57 -18.81
C LYS A 319 -8.26 10.85 -19.48
N ILE A 320 -7.53 9.82 -19.88
CA ILE A 320 -6.28 9.98 -20.64
C ILE A 320 -6.55 10.58 -22.02
N GLU A 321 -7.58 10.11 -22.73
CA GLU A 321 -7.99 10.72 -24.02
C GLU A 321 -8.32 12.21 -23.86
N LEU A 322 -9.00 12.57 -22.77
CA LEU A 322 -9.31 13.97 -22.49
C LEU A 322 -8.06 14.81 -22.20
N GLN A 323 -7.01 14.21 -21.61
CA GLN A 323 -5.75 14.91 -21.35
C GLN A 323 -4.94 15.17 -22.62
N PHE A 324 -5.11 14.35 -23.65
CA PHE A 324 -4.40 14.48 -24.92
C PHE A 324 -5.09 15.40 -25.94
N ASN A 325 -6.40 15.62 -25.81
CA ASN A 325 -7.17 16.54 -26.66
C ASN A 325 -7.24 17.95 -26.06
#